data_c94b42ffa20041a159c2401b5dbab2eb
#
_entry.id   c94b42ffa20041a159c2401b5dbab2eb
#
_cell.length_a   1.000
_cell.length_b   1.000
_cell.length_c   1.000
_cell.angle_alpha   90.00
_cell.angle_beta   90.00
_cell.angle_gamma   90.00
#
_symmetry.space_group_name_H-M   'P 1'
#
loop_
_entity.id
_entity.type
_entity.pdbx_description
1 polymer ?
#
loop_
_entity_poly.entity_id
_entity_poly.type
_entity_poly.pdbx_seq_one_letter_code
_entity_poly.pdbx_strand_id
1 'polypeptide(L)'
;MRIDPAIVGMGGRSAALVWRLARDFMRPHVRRILFAFLLMGLAAASTAGRAWLMEPVLDRIFVAREGSLLLLIAGGALALALVKGLADYGEAVLMTRVGQRVIADVQIALFARLMRADLAYFHAHPSGTLISRFTSDAALLRGAAANVLVGIGKDAVTVVFLVGVMFYQDWLLALVSFFVFPLAIRPIVAIGRRIRRVTANAQAEIGEFTTLLSQTFQGARHVKAYVMEQYEEQRAGGLIERLFALIDRGTRTRSRASPMMEALGGTAIAVVILYGGHQVISGARTPGALFSFITALLLAYQPLKSLANLNASLQEGLAAAQRIFEVLDVEPTIRDMAGARPLHIAGGEIRFDKVRFGYVPGAAAIDGLSLTIPAGHTMALVGPSGAGKSTMLNLIPRFFDIDSGSIAIDGQDVRGVTIASLRSAIALVAQEVSLFDDTVRANIAYGRFGASLAEIEGAARAAAADAFIRELPQGYDTMVGEHGVRLSGGQRQRIAIARAMLKNAPILLLDEATSALDNESERQVQRALNTLIRGRTTLVIAHRLSTIQGAELICVVDRGQIVETGRHPELLARGGLYARLYAMQFAEQHAAVV
;
A
#
# COMPACT_ATOMS: atom_id res chain seq x y z
N MET A 1 -36.62 -21.09 8.85
CA MET A 1 -35.27 -20.53 9.06
C MET A 1 -34.83 -19.90 7.73
N ARG A 2 -35.14 -18.61 7.49
CA ARG A 2 -34.78 -17.91 6.24
C ARG A 2 -33.29 -17.59 6.31
N ILE A 3 -32.51 -18.19 5.41
CA ILE A 3 -31.10 -17.87 5.21
C ILE A 3 -31.04 -16.50 4.54
N ASP A 4 -30.36 -15.54 5.19
CA ASP A 4 -30.21 -14.17 4.72
C ASP A 4 -29.51 -14.17 3.34
N PRO A 5 -30.10 -13.61 2.28
CA PRO A 5 -29.51 -13.61 0.93
C PRO A 5 -28.13 -12.93 0.85
N ALA A 6 -27.78 -12.07 1.83
CA ALA A 6 -26.44 -11.49 1.96
C ALA A 6 -25.35 -12.54 2.24
N ILE A 7 -25.69 -13.66 2.92
CA ILE A 7 -24.72 -14.73 3.24
C ILE A 7 -24.39 -15.57 2.01
N VAL A 8 -25.37 -15.79 1.11
CA VAL A 8 -25.18 -16.54 -0.14
C VAL A 8 -24.34 -15.74 -1.15
N GLY A 9 -24.52 -14.42 -1.20
CA GLY A 9 -23.72 -13.54 -2.04
C GLY A 9 -22.25 -13.37 -1.56
N MET A 10 -22.01 -13.47 -0.25
CA MET A 10 -20.64 -13.42 0.32
C MET A 10 -19.84 -14.68 0.00
N GLY A 11 -20.44 -15.87 -0.06
CA GLY A 11 -19.76 -17.12 -0.41
C GLY A 11 -19.21 -17.12 -1.84
N GLY A 12 -19.96 -16.60 -2.79
CA GLY A 12 -19.54 -16.51 -4.19
C GLY A 12 -18.38 -15.52 -4.41
N ARG A 13 -18.42 -14.35 -3.78
CA ARG A 13 -17.36 -13.34 -3.86
C ARG A 13 -16.06 -13.80 -3.20
N SER A 14 -16.15 -14.44 -2.03
CA SER A 14 -14.99 -14.99 -1.32
C SER A 14 -14.30 -16.10 -2.12
N ALA A 15 -15.07 -17.00 -2.74
CA ALA A 15 -14.52 -18.06 -3.59
C ALA A 15 -13.84 -17.48 -4.84
N ALA A 16 -14.41 -16.45 -5.46
CA ALA A 16 -13.83 -15.77 -6.61
C ALA A 16 -12.48 -15.08 -6.26
N LEU A 17 -12.36 -14.45 -5.08
CA LEU A 17 -11.11 -13.84 -4.61
C LEU A 17 -10.02 -14.89 -4.37
N VAL A 18 -10.36 -15.99 -3.71
CA VAL A 18 -9.42 -17.11 -3.49
C VAL A 18 -8.96 -17.70 -4.82
N TRP A 19 -9.89 -17.94 -5.72
CA TRP A 19 -9.58 -18.48 -7.05
C TRP A 19 -8.67 -17.53 -7.84
N ARG A 20 -8.96 -16.23 -7.81
CA ARG A 20 -8.13 -15.23 -8.47
C ARG A 20 -6.71 -15.20 -7.89
N LEU A 21 -6.58 -15.17 -6.57
CA LEU A 21 -5.28 -15.22 -5.90
C LEU A 21 -4.49 -16.49 -6.30
N ALA A 22 -5.17 -17.64 -6.29
CA ALA A 22 -4.56 -18.91 -6.67
C ALA A 22 -4.11 -18.90 -8.13
N ARG A 23 -4.96 -18.43 -9.04
CA ARG A 23 -4.68 -18.41 -10.47
C ARG A 23 -3.56 -17.43 -10.83
N ASP A 24 -3.61 -16.19 -10.29
CA ASP A 24 -2.76 -15.10 -10.73
C ASP A 24 -1.38 -15.11 -10.03
N PHE A 25 -1.32 -15.54 -8.77
CA PHE A 25 -0.09 -15.48 -7.97
C PHE A 25 0.43 -16.82 -7.43
N MET A 26 -0.43 -17.84 -7.21
CA MET A 26 0.03 -19.12 -6.67
C MET A 26 0.37 -20.16 -7.74
N ARG A 27 -0.25 -20.09 -8.91
CA ARG A 27 -0.03 -21.03 -10.02
C ARG A 27 1.44 -21.20 -10.41
N PRO A 28 2.28 -20.15 -10.47
CA PRO A 28 3.72 -20.32 -10.77
C PRO A 28 4.46 -21.19 -9.75
N HIS A 29 3.93 -21.29 -8.54
CA HIS A 29 4.57 -21.99 -7.41
C HIS A 29 3.95 -23.35 -7.10
N VAL A 30 3.04 -23.86 -7.95
CA VAL A 30 2.27 -25.10 -7.71
C VAL A 30 3.14 -26.30 -7.41
N ARG A 31 4.29 -26.46 -8.09
CA ARG A 31 5.22 -27.59 -7.84
C ARG A 31 5.76 -27.58 -6.40
N ARG A 32 6.11 -26.39 -5.89
CA ARG A 32 6.60 -26.25 -4.51
C ARG A 32 5.48 -26.49 -3.49
N ILE A 33 4.27 -26.04 -3.80
CA ILE A 33 3.08 -26.25 -2.97
C ILE A 33 2.75 -27.75 -2.90
N LEU A 34 2.75 -28.45 -4.03
CA LEU A 34 2.52 -29.91 -4.07
C LEU A 34 3.58 -30.69 -3.27
N PHE A 35 4.85 -30.30 -3.39
CA PHE A 35 5.90 -30.92 -2.60
C PHE A 35 5.75 -30.67 -1.09
N ALA A 36 5.31 -29.48 -0.71
CA ALA A 36 4.99 -29.17 0.69
C ALA A 36 3.79 -29.99 1.19
N PHE A 37 2.74 -30.19 0.39
CA PHE A 37 1.62 -31.09 0.73
C PHE A 37 2.07 -32.54 0.95
N LEU A 38 3.02 -33.02 0.15
CA LEU A 38 3.61 -34.35 0.36
C LEU A 38 4.34 -34.41 1.72
N LEU A 39 5.14 -33.40 2.06
CA LEU A 39 5.80 -33.32 3.37
C LEU A 39 4.80 -33.22 4.52
N MET A 40 3.71 -32.44 4.36
CA MET A 40 2.61 -32.37 5.33
C MET A 40 1.96 -33.72 5.56
N GLY A 41 1.69 -34.48 4.48
CA GLY A 41 1.16 -35.85 4.56
C GLY A 41 2.11 -36.78 5.29
N LEU A 42 3.42 -36.68 5.03
CA LEU A 42 4.44 -37.49 5.71
C LEU A 42 4.54 -37.17 7.20
N ALA A 43 4.46 -35.87 7.56
CA ALA A 43 4.43 -35.42 8.97
C ALA A 43 3.17 -35.92 9.68
N ALA A 44 2.00 -35.86 9.01
CA ALA A 44 0.74 -36.37 9.51
C ALA A 44 0.76 -37.88 9.75
N ALA A 45 1.25 -38.66 8.75
CA ALA A 45 1.42 -40.10 8.86
C ALA A 45 2.38 -40.49 10.00
N SER A 46 3.51 -39.78 10.12
CA SER A 46 4.46 -40.00 11.23
C SER A 46 3.84 -39.67 12.60
N THR A 47 2.96 -38.69 12.68
CA THR A 47 2.25 -38.33 13.93
C THR A 47 1.26 -39.45 14.30
N ALA A 48 0.49 -39.96 13.36
CA ALA A 48 -0.43 -41.08 13.56
C ALA A 48 0.33 -42.38 13.88
N GLY A 49 1.45 -42.63 13.18
CA GLY A 49 2.33 -43.79 13.45
C GLY A 49 2.88 -43.77 14.89
N ARG A 50 3.20 -42.62 15.45
CA ARG A 50 3.62 -42.53 16.88
C ARG A 50 2.48 -42.84 17.84
N ALA A 51 1.24 -42.42 17.54
CA ALA A 51 0.09 -42.77 18.34
C ALA A 51 -0.17 -44.28 18.29
N TRP A 52 -0.13 -44.88 17.09
CA TRP A 52 -0.31 -46.31 16.89
C TRP A 52 0.80 -47.16 17.56
N LEU A 53 2.05 -46.67 17.57
CA LEU A 53 3.19 -47.37 18.15
C LEU A 53 3.03 -47.60 19.67
N MET A 54 2.18 -46.84 20.36
CA MET A 54 1.90 -47.04 21.78
C MET A 54 1.30 -48.42 22.10
N GLU A 55 0.52 -48.99 21.18
CA GLU A 55 -0.05 -50.32 21.34
C GLU A 55 1.05 -51.40 21.42
N PRO A 56 1.94 -51.61 20.45
CA PRO A 56 2.98 -52.62 20.54
C PRO A 56 4.01 -52.33 21.66
N VAL A 57 4.23 -51.07 22.03
CA VAL A 57 5.09 -50.71 23.18
C VAL A 57 4.52 -51.33 24.47
N LEU A 58 3.25 -51.11 24.73
CA LEU A 58 2.63 -51.59 25.97
C LEU A 58 2.36 -53.09 25.91
N ASP A 59 1.74 -53.60 24.86
CA ASP A 59 1.29 -54.97 24.82
C ASP A 59 2.43 -55.95 24.62
N ARG A 60 3.40 -55.70 23.75
CA ARG A 60 4.49 -56.65 23.44
C ARG A 60 5.70 -56.46 24.36
N ILE A 61 6.15 -55.17 24.63
CA ILE A 61 7.33 -54.96 25.42
C ILE A 61 7.01 -55.12 26.92
N PHE A 62 5.95 -54.44 27.43
CA PHE A 62 5.70 -54.39 28.88
C PHE A 62 4.84 -55.54 29.36
N VAL A 63 3.78 -55.94 28.63
CA VAL A 63 2.87 -57.01 29.04
C VAL A 63 3.48 -58.37 28.67
N ALA A 64 3.81 -58.59 27.38
CA ALA A 64 4.36 -59.85 26.89
C ALA A 64 5.87 -60.06 27.19
N ARG A 65 6.58 -59.00 27.60
CA ARG A 65 8.03 -58.99 27.95
C ARG A 65 8.93 -59.47 26.80
N GLU A 66 8.56 -59.18 25.53
CA GLU A 66 9.34 -59.55 24.36
C GLU A 66 10.54 -58.60 24.17
N GLY A 67 11.66 -58.90 24.82
CA GLY A 67 12.89 -58.07 24.77
C GLY A 67 13.51 -57.94 23.38
N SER A 68 13.25 -58.91 22.47
CA SER A 68 13.73 -58.90 21.07
C SER A 68 13.18 -57.76 20.24
N LEU A 69 11.98 -57.25 20.55
CA LEU A 69 11.34 -56.15 19.86
C LEU A 69 11.70 -54.76 20.36
N LEU A 70 12.39 -54.69 21.51
CA LEU A 70 12.71 -53.41 22.16
C LEU A 70 13.50 -52.47 21.24
N LEU A 71 14.58 -52.96 20.64
CA LEU A 71 15.43 -52.14 19.73
C LEU A 71 14.67 -51.78 18.44
N LEU A 72 13.86 -52.68 17.91
CA LEU A 72 13.07 -52.40 16.69
C LEU A 72 12.03 -51.30 16.92
N ILE A 73 11.27 -51.39 18.01
CA ILE A 73 10.23 -50.41 18.36
C ILE A 73 10.84 -49.06 18.75
N ALA A 74 11.92 -49.07 19.54
CA ALA A 74 12.64 -47.84 19.88
C ALA A 74 13.26 -47.16 18.65
N GLY A 75 13.86 -47.96 17.74
CA GLY A 75 14.36 -47.48 16.44
C GLY A 75 13.25 -46.92 15.55
N GLY A 76 12.10 -47.59 15.52
CA GLY A 76 10.91 -47.12 14.80
C GLY A 76 10.36 -45.78 15.36
N ALA A 77 10.33 -45.63 16.68
CA ALA A 77 9.93 -44.38 17.33
C ALA A 77 10.89 -43.22 16.97
N LEU A 78 12.20 -43.49 17.00
CA LEU A 78 13.22 -42.52 16.61
C LEU A 78 13.10 -42.17 15.13
N ALA A 79 12.94 -43.18 14.26
CA ALA A 79 12.76 -42.97 12.81
C ALA A 79 11.53 -42.08 12.51
N LEU A 80 10.37 -42.38 13.13
CA LEU A 80 9.17 -41.57 13.00
C LEU A 80 9.38 -40.12 13.52
N ALA A 81 10.12 -39.94 14.60
CA ALA A 81 10.44 -38.62 15.13
C ALA A 81 11.34 -37.83 14.17
N LEU A 82 12.38 -38.46 13.61
CA LEU A 82 13.30 -37.83 12.65
C LEU A 82 12.58 -37.50 11.34
N VAL A 83 11.81 -38.42 10.79
CA VAL A 83 11.02 -38.21 9.57
C VAL A 83 10.04 -37.04 9.77
N LYS A 84 9.32 -37.03 10.89
CA LYS A 84 8.43 -35.93 11.23
C LYS A 84 9.19 -34.60 11.32
N GLY A 85 10.30 -34.56 12.06
CA GLY A 85 11.09 -33.32 12.23
C GLY A 85 11.62 -32.76 10.91
N LEU A 86 12.14 -33.62 10.03
CA LEU A 86 12.60 -33.25 8.70
C LEU A 86 11.45 -32.78 7.79
N ALA A 87 10.32 -33.49 7.85
CA ALA A 87 9.13 -33.10 7.09
C ALA A 87 8.54 -31.76 7.54
N ASP A 88 8.43 -31.54 8.86
CA ASP A 88 7.97 -30.28 9.44
C ASP A 88 8.92 -29.12 9.06
N TYR A 89 10.23 -29.32 9.12
CA TYR A 89 11.21 -28.32 8.71
C TYR A 89 11.09 -27.99 7.22
N GLY A 90 11.07 -29.01 6.37
CA GLY A 90 10.97 -28.82 4.92
C GLY A 90 9.66 -28.12 4.52
N GLU A 91 8.55 -28.53 5.11
CA GLU A 91 7.25 -27.88 4.91
C GLU A 91 7.27 -26.41 5.33
N ALA A 92 7.74 -26.12 6.55
CA ALA A 92 7.76 -24.76 7.07
C ALA A 92 8.62 -23.81 6.20
N VAL A 93 9.80 -24.28 5.77
CA VAL A 93 10.69 -23.50 4.88
C VAL A 93 10.02 -23.27 3.52
N LEU A 94 9.41 -24.32 2.91
CA LEU A 94 8.76 -24.19 1.61
C LEU A 94 7.55 -23.27 1.67
N MET A 95 6.67 -23.43 2.66
CA MET A 95 5.47 -22.59 2.80
C MET A 95 5.83 -21.13 3.08
N THR A 96 6.82 -20.88 3.93
CA THR A 96 7.31 -19.52 4.17
C THR A 96 7.87 -18.90 2.90
N ARG A 97 8.70 -19.62 2.14
CA ARG A 97 9.27 -19.13 0.87
C ARG A 97 8.19 -18.85 -0.17
N VAL A 98 7.21 -19.75 -0.33
CA VAL A 98 6.09 -19.56 -1.26
C VAL A 98 5.27 -18.35 -0.84
N GLY A 99 4.90 -18.25 0.43
CA GLY A 99 4.14 -17.12 0.96
C GLY A 99 4.85 -15.78 0.74
N GLN A 100 6.15 -15.70 1.04
CA GLN A 100 6.95 -14.47 0.83
C GLN A 100 7.05 -14.11 -0.65
N ARG A 101 7.21 -15.10 -1.54
CA ARG A 101 7.31 -14.85 -2.98
C ARG A 101 5.99 -14.34 -3.57
N VAL A 102 4.88 -14.98 -3.18
CA VAL A 102 3.53 -14.53 -3.59
C VAL A 102 3.30 -13.07 -3.19
N ILE A 103 3.69 -12.69 -1.97
CA ILE A 103 3.55 -11.30 -1.52
C ILE A 103 4.46 -10.34 -2.29
N ALA A 104 5.69 -10.73 -2.55
CA ALA A 104 6.60 -9.92 -3.37
C ALA A 104 6.01 -9.68 -4.78
N ASP A 105 5.45 -10.73 -5.41
CA ASP A 105 4.82 -10.63 -6.72
C ASP A 105 3.58 -9.71 -6.68
N VAL A 106 2.76 -9.80 -5.62
CA VAL A 106 1.62 -8.89 -5.39
C VAL A 106 2.08 -7.45 -5.21
N GLN A 107 3.11 -7.20 -4.39
CA GLN A 107 3.66 -5.86 -4.15
C GLN A 107 4.23 -5.25 -5.44
N ILE A 108 4.96 -6.03 -6.25
CA ILE A 108 5.47 -5.59 -7.55
C ILE A 108 4.31 -5.22 -8.49
N ALA A 109 3.27 -6.07 -8.56
CA ALA A 109 2.10 -5.79 -9.38
C ALA A 109 1.34 -4.54 -8.92
N LEU A 110 1.16 -4.36 -7.60
CA LEU A 110 0.56 -3.16 -7.01
C LEU A 110 1.34 -1.90 -7.36
N PHE A 111 2.67 -1.93 -7.19
CA PHE A 111 3.52 -0.79 -7.48
C PHE A 111 3.45 -0.42 -8.96
N ALA A 112 3.58 -1.41 -9.85
CA ALA A 112 3.47 -1.20 -11.29
C ALA A 112 2.10 -0.63 -11.70
N ARG A 113 1.01 -1.05 -11.02
CA ARG A 113 -0.34 -0.53 -11.28
C ARG A 113 -0.50 0.90 -10.81
N LEU A 114 -0.06 1.21 -9.59
CA LEU A 114 -0.12 2.57 -9.06
C LEU A 114 0.71 3.55 -9.88
N MET A 115 1.91 3.17 -10.32
CA MET A 115 2.73 4.05 -11.18
C MET A 115 2.06 4.39 -12.52
N ARG A 116 1.08 3.61 -12.95
CA ARG A 116 0.28 3.86 -14.16
C ARG A 116 -1.09 4.48 -13.87
N ALA A 117 -1.46 4.64 -12.62
CA ALA A 117 -2.72 5.25 -12.23
C ALA A 117 -2.73 6.75 -12.54
N ASP A 118 -3.92 7.30 -12.76
CA ASP A 118 -4.12 8.72 -13.03
C ASP A 118 -3.82 9.57 -11.80
N LEU A 119 -3.44 10.81 -12.02
CA LEU A 119 -3.18 11.76 -10.92
C LEU A 119 -4.42 11.95 -10.03
N ALA A 120 -5.62 11.90 -10.61
CA ALA A 120 -6.89 11.96 -9.90
C ALA A 120 -7.01 10.86 -8.82
N TYR A 121 -6.48 9.67 -9.08
CA TYR A 121 -6.50 8.57 -8.12
C TYR A 121 -5.69 8.90 -6.86
N PHE A 122 -4.52 9.53 -7.02
CA PHE A 122 -3.68 9.94 -5.89
C PHE A 122 -4.29 11.10 -5.09
N HIS A 123 -5.01 12.00 -5.77
CA HIS A 123 -5.75 13.06 -5.07
C HIS A 123 -6.94 12.53 -4.27
N ALA A 124 -7.60 11.47 -4.75
CA ALA A 124 -8.75 10.86 -4.08
C ALA A 124 -8.35 9.93 -2.92
N HIS A 125 -7.09 9.45 -2.88
CA HIS A 125 -6.65 8.46 -1.90
C HIS A 125 -5.40 8.94 -1.14
N PRO A 126 -5.50 9.13 0.19
CA PRO A 126 -4.34 9.53 1.00
C PRO A 126 -3.18 8.54 0.88
N SER A 127 -1.95 9.05 0.80
CA SER A 127 -0.73 8.25 0.66
C SER A 127 -0.59 7.16 1.74
N GLY A 128 -0.95 7.47 2.99
CA GLY A 128 -0.96 6.50 4.08
C GLY A 128 -1.87 5.29 3.83
N THR A 129 -3.04 5.50 3.20
CA THR A 129 -3.93 4.41 2.78
C THR A 129 -3.28 3.54 1.72
N LEU A 130 -2.62 4.13 0.72
CA LEU A 130 -1.93 3.39 -0.32
C LEU A 130 -0.75 2.60 0.26
N ILE A 131 0.06 3.20 1.12
CA ILE A 131 1.18 2.53 1.81
C ILE A 131 0.68 1.33 2.63
N SER A 132 -0.48 1.43 3.30
CA SER A 132 -1.04 0.34 4.09
C SER A 132 -1.37 -0.91 3.25
N ARG A 133 -1.66 -0.76 1.93
CA ARG A 133 -1.85 -1.89 1.01
C ARG A 133 -0.58 -2.72 0.85
N PHE A 134 0.59 -2.05 0.83
CA PHE A 134 1.90 -2.71 0.70
C PHE A 134 2.39 -3.34 2.00
N THR A 135 2.01 -2.80 3.14
CA THR A 135 2.49 -3.23 4.46
C THR A 135 1.46 -4.13 5.16
N SER A 136 0.42 -3.54 5.72
CA SER A 136 -0.55 -4.25 6.57
C SER A 136 -1.38 -5.27 5.78
N ASP A 137 -1.95 -4.86 4.63
CA ASP A 137 -2.81 -5.76 3.85
C ASP A 137 -2.00 -6.91 3.24
N ALA A 138 -0.80 -6.64 2.75
CA ALA A 138 0.11 -7.68 2.27
C ALA A 138 0.50 -8.67 3.39
N ALA A 139 0.74 -8.19 4.61
CA ALA A 139 1.06 -9.05 5.76
C ALA A 139 -0.15 -9.92 6.17
N LEU A 140 -1.36 -9.36 6.21
CA LEU A 140 -2.60 -10.10 6.48
C LEU A 140 -2.85 -11.18 5.43
N LEU A 141 -2.68 -10.84 4.15
CA LEU A 141 -2.84 -11.78 3.04
C LEU A 141 -1.84 -12.95 3.15
N ARG A 142 -0.56 -12.66 3.48
CA ARG A 142 0.46 -13.68 3.72
C ARG A 142 0.08 -14.61 4.85
N GLY A 143 -0.30 -14.03 6.00
CA GLY A 143 -0.70 -14.83 7.17
C GLY A 143 -1.88 -15.74 6.86
N ALA A 144 -2.89 -15.23 6.19
CA ALA A 144 -4.06 -16.00 5.79
C ALA A 144 -3.70 -17.11 4.80
N ALA A 145 -2.93 -16.81 3.75
CA ALA A 145 -2.53 -17.82 2.76
C ALA A 145 -1.72 -18.95 3.39
N ALA A 146 -0.74 -18.62 4.25
CA ALA A 146 0.05 -19.62 4.96
C ALA A 146 -0.83 -20.48 5.91
N ASN A 147 -1.66 -19.84 6.73
CA ASN A 147 -2.53 -20.56 7.68
C ASN A 147 -3.54 -21.48 6.97
N VAL A 148 -4.12 -21.02 5.85
CA VAL A 148 -5.09 -21.83 5.08
C VAL A 148 -4.40 -23.06 4.46
N LEU A 149 -3.24 -22.88 3.84
CA LEU A 149 -2.51 -23.98 3.21
C LEU A 149 -2.03 -25.02 4.24
N VAL A 150 -1.47 -24.55 5.36
CA VAL A 150 -1.01 -25.43 6.45
C VAL A 150 -2.21 -26.10 7.14
N GLY A 151 -3.28 -25.35 7.43
CA GLY A 151 -4.47 -25.88 8.08
C GLY A 151 -5.14 -26.98 7.24
N ILE A 152 -5.28 -26.80 5.93
CA ILE A 152 -5.87 -27.81 5.05
C ILE A 152 -4.88 -28.95 4.80
N GLY A 153 -3.62 -28.64 4.48
CA GLY A 153 -2.66 -29.67 4.06
C GLY A 153 -2.09 -30.49 5.21
N LYS A 154 -1.87 -29.90 6.38
CA LYS A 154 -1.25 -30.56 7.52
C LYS A 154 -2.28 -30.93 8.58
N ASP A 155 -2.99 -29.92 9.09
CA ASP A 155 -3.85 -30.12 10.27
C ASP A 155 -5.06 -31.01 9.95
N ALA A 156 -5.74 -30.78 8.82
CA ALA A 156 -6.86 -31.60 8.41
C ALA A 156 -6.44 -33.06 8.11
N VAL A 157 -5.31 -33.23 7.41
CA VAL A 157 -4.78 -34.57 7.10
C VAL A 157 -4.33 -35.28 8.39
N THR A 158 -3.69 -34.55 9.32
CA THR A 158 -3.29 -35.11 10.62
C THR A 158 -4.50 -35.57 11.43
N VAL A 159 -5.58 -34.77 11.45
CA VAL A 159 -6.85 -35.17 12.12
C VAL A 159 -7.42 -36.43 11.47
N VAL A 160 -7.48 -36.51 10.14
CA VAL A 160 -8.00 -37.68 9.43
C VAL A 160 -7.21 -38.94 9.79
N PHE A 161 -5.86 -38.87 9.79
CA PHE A 161 -5.02 -40.03 10.16
C PHE A 161 -5.18 -40.40 11.63
N LEU A 162 -5.23 -39.44 12.55
CA LEU A 162 -5.41 -39.74 13.98
C LEU A 162 -6.80 -40.31 14.28
N VAL A 163 -7.84 -39.75 13.63
CA VAL A 163 -9.18 -40.32 13.72
C VAL A 163 -9.20 -41.75 13.15
N GLY A 164 -8.49 -41.99 12.06
CA GLY A 164 -8.31 -43.37 11.53
C GLY A 164 -7.69 -44.31 12.55
N VAL A 165 -6.63 -43.88 13.26
CA VAL A 165 -6.04 -44.68 14.36
C VAL A 165 -7.05 -44.90 15.49
N MET A 166 -7.82 -43.88 15.90
CA MET A 166 -8.85 -44.01 16.92
C MET A 166 -9.93 -45.04 16.54
N PHE A 167 -10.44 -44.99 15.31
CA PHE A 167 -11.42 -45.96 14.81
C PHE A 167 -10.86 -47.38 14.69
N TYR A 168 -9.57 -47.52 14.35
CA TYR A 168 -8.89 -48.80 14.31
C TYR A 168 -8.77 -49.41 15.72
N GLN A 169 -8.45 -48.61 16.72
CA GLN A 169 -8.30 -49.08 18.10
C GLN A 169 -9.65 -49.42 18.78
N ASP A 170 -10.61 -48.52 18.68
CA ASP A 170 -11.96 -48.76 19.19
C ASP A 170 -12.97 -47.84 18.49
N TRP A 171 -13.83 -48.42 17.63
CA TRP A 171 -14.78 -47.67 16.84
C TRP A 171 -15.89 -47.01 17.69
N LEU A 172 -16.29 -47.66 18.80
CA LEU A 172 -17.35 -47.14 19.68
C LEU A 172 -16.84 -45.97 20.49
N LEU A 173 -15.64 -46.07 21.07
CA LEU A 173 -14.95 -44.95 21.76
C LEU A 173 -14.69 -43.79 20.82
N ALA A 174 -14.28 -44.08 19.58
CA ALA A 174 -14.08 -43.05 18.56
C ALA A 174 -15.37 -42.30 18.26
N LEU A 175 -16.47 -43.03 18.12
CA LEU A 175 -17.80 -42.45 17.86
C LEU A 175 -18.28 -41.60 19.05
N VAL A 176 -18.15 -42.08 20.28
CA VAL A 176 -18.48 -41.28 21.51
C VAL A 176 -17.62 -40.01 21.60
N SER A 177 -16.31 -40.15 21.37
CA SER A 177 -15.40 -38.99 21.35
C SER A 177 -15.81 -37.98 20.29
N PHE A 178 -16.22 -38.45 19.10
CA PHE A 178 -16.67 -37.59 18.00
C PHE A 178 -17.96 -36.81 18.36
N PHE A 179 -18.85 -37.37 19.16
CA PHE A 179 -20.05 -36.65 19.64
C PHE A 179 -19.75 -35.65 20.77
N VAL A 180 -18.69 -35.84 21.55
CA VAL A 180 -18.28 -34.87 22.60
C VAL A 180 -17.65 -33.60 21.99
N PHE A 181 -16.95 -33.72 20.85
CA PHE A 181 -16.34 -32.57 20.17
C PHE A 181 -17.31 -31.44 19.78
N PRO A 182 -18.49 -31.68 19.17
CA PRO A 182 -19.45 -30.63 18.84
C PRO A 182 -19.95 -29.88 20.08
N LEU A 183 -20.04 -30.53 21.24
CA LEU A 183 -20.42 -29.88 22.49
C LEU A 183 -19.38 -28.83 22.92
N ALA A 184 -18.10 -29.10 22.66
CA ALA A 184 -16.99 -28.19 22.92
C ALA A 184 -16.95 -27.01 21.93
N ILE A 185 -17.44 -27.17 20.70
CA ILE A 185 -17.38 -26.15 19.66
C ILE A 185 -18.28 -24.92 20.00
N ARG A 186 -19.44 -25.12 20.57
CA ARG A 186 -20.39 -24.01 20.91
C ARG A 186 -19.77 -22.93 21.81
N PRO A 187 -19.17 -23.26 22.96
CA PRO A 187 -18.50 -22.28 23.79
C PRO A 187 -17.34 -21.56 23.08
N ILE A 188 -16.56 -22.29 22.28
CA ILE A 188 -15.41 -21.73 21.54
C ILE A 188 -15.88 -20.69 20.54
N VAL A 189 -16.93 -20.99 19.77
CA VAL A 189 -17.54 -20.07 18.79
C VAL A 189 -18.12 -18.84 19.49
N ALA A 190 -18.73 -19.00 20.67
CA ALA A 190 -19.25 -17.89 21.45
C ALA A 190 -18.14 -16.95 21.96
N ILE A 191 -17.05 -17.51 22.49
CA ILE A 191 -15.85 -16.76 22.87
C ILE A 191 -15.25 -16.06 21.64
N GLY A 192 -15.09 -16.76 20.54
CA GLY A 192 -14.55 -16.21 19.30
C GLY A 192 -15.35 -15.02 18.75
N ARG A 193 -16.67 -15.06 18.84
CA ARG A 193 -17.56 -13.92 18.48
C ARG A 193 -17.34 -12.73 19.40
N ARG A 194 -17.16 -12.96 20.70
CA ARG A 194 -16.93 -11.89 21.67
C ARG A 194 -15.55 -11.26 21.49
N ILE A 195 -14.51 -12.06 21.26
CA ILE A 195 -13.15 -11.59 20.94
C ILE A 195 -13.19 -10.70 19.69
N ARG A 196 -13.86 -11.12 18.61
CA ARG A 196 -13.94 -10.32 17.38
C ARG A 196 -14.51 -8.93 17.62
N ARG A 197 -15.56 -8.77 18.44
CA ARG A 197 -16.11 -7.45 18.77
C ARG A 197 -15.11 -6.59 19.54
N VAL A 198 -14.43 -7.16 20.53
CA VAL A 198 -13.45 -6.43 21.34
C VAL A 198 -12.25 -6.02 20.49
N THR A 199 -11.78 -6.91 19.61
CA THR A 199 -10.68 -6.60 18.69
C THR A 199 -11.05 -5.50 17.68
N ALA A 200 -12.29 -5.53 17.15
CA ALA A 200 -12.76 -4.47 16.25
C ALA A 200 -12.79 -3.10 16.94
N ASN A 201 -13.27 -3.03 18.19
CA ASN A 201 -13.29 -1.80 18.96
C ASN A 201 -11.85 -1.32 19.30
N ALA A 202 -10.96 -2.25 19.68
CA ALA A 202 -9.56 -1.91 19.92
C ALA A 202 -8.86 -1.39 18.66
N GLN A 203 -9.18 -1.94 17.49
CA GLN A 203 -8.63 -1.49 16.22
C GLN A 203 -9.10 -0.06 15.86
N ALA A 204 -10.35 0.30 16.19
CA ALA A 204 -10.86 1.66 16.01
C ALA A 204 -10.10 2.66 16.92
N GLU A 205 -9.91 2.32 18.19
CA GLU A 205 -9.15 3.16 19.15
C GLU A 205 -7.66 3.29 18.73
N ILE A 206 -7.04 2.21 18.20
CA ILE A 206 -5.67 2.28 17.64
C ILE A 206 -5.62 3.26 16.47
N GLY A 207 -6.65 3.28 15.61
CA GLY A 207 -6.77 4.24 14.52
C GLY A 207 -6.85 5.69 15.03
N GLU A 208 -7.67 5.96 16.04
CA GLU A 208 -7.78 7.27 16.67
C GLU A 208 -6.46 7.70 17.33
N PHE A 209 -5.80 6.78 18.05
CA PHE A 209 -4.50 7.03 18.67
C PHE A 209 -3.41 7.32 17.63
N THR A 210 -3.37 6.58 16.53
CA THR A 210 -2.42 6.83 15.43
C THR A 210 -2.65 8.21 14.81
N THR A 211 -3.91 8.61 14.65
CA THR A 211 -4.26 9.94 14.14
C THR A 211 -3.80 11.03 15.10
N LEU A 212 -4.04 10.86 16.41
CA LEU A 212 -3.55 11.77 17.44
C LEU A 212 -2.02 11.92 17.38
N LEU A 213 -1.29 10.80 17.36
CA LEU A 213 0.18 10.83 17.28
C LEU A 213 0.67 11.58 16.03
N SER A 214 0.05 11.29 14.88
CA SER A 214 0.41 11.95 13.62
C SER A 214 0.18 13.47 13.70
N GLN A 215 -0.96 13.90 14.23
CA GLN A 215 -1.28 15.33 14.41
C GLN A 215 -0.33 16.02 15.38
N THR A 216 -0.09 15.40 16.55
CA THR A 216 0.76 15.98 17.60
C THR A 216 2.22 16.07 17.14
N PHE A 217 2.75 15.05 16.46
CA PHE A 217 4.14 15.08 15.99
C PHE A 217 4.34 16.01 14.79
N GLN A 218 3.40 16.08 13.86
CA GLN A 218 3.43 17.09 12.78
C GLN A 218 3.27 18.51 13.34
N GLY A 219 2.44 18.67 14.37
CA GLY A 219 2.23 19.90 15.08
C GLY A 219 3.21 20.20 16.23
N ALA A 220 4.29 19.42 16.41
CA ALA A 220 5.17 19.52 17.57
C ALA A 220 5.70 20.94 17.83
N ARG A 221 6.00 21.68 16.77
CA ARG A 221 6.41 23.09 16.88
C ARG A 221 5.33 23.95 17.54
N HIS A 222 4.05 23.72 17.21
CA HIS A 222 2.93 24.47 17.81
C HIS A 222 2.71 24.03 19.25
N VAL A 223 2.76 22.72 19.54
CA VAL A 223 2.68 22.21 20.92
C VAL A 223 3.71 22.89 21.81
N LYS A 224 4.97 22.99 21.34
CA LYS A 224 6.05 23.66 22.04
C LYS A 224 5.84 25.17 22.16
N ALA A 225 5.44 25.83 21.06
CA ALA A 225 5.25 27.27 21.03
C ALA A 225 4.12 27.77 21.96
N TYR A 226 3.08 26.95 22.14
CA TYR A 226 1.92 27.27 23.00
C TYR A 226 1.98 26.60 24.38
N VAL A 227 3.07 25.89 24.71
CA VAL A 227 3.27 25.20 26.01
C VAL A 227 2.12 24.22 26.31
N MET A 228 1.71 23.45 25.30
CA MET A 228 0.55 22.54 25.38
C MET A 228 0.94 21.08 25.62
N GLU A 229 2.17 20.80 26.07
CA GLU A 229 2.66 19.44 26.29
C GLU A 229 1.77 18.67 27.27
N GLN A 230 1.41 19.31 28.39
CA GLN A 230 0.59 18.65 29.42
C GLN A 230 -0.82 18.31 28.91
N TYR A 231 -1.38 19.17 28.06
CA TYR A 231 -2.67 18.92 27.43
C TYR A 231 -2.62 17.70 26.50
N GLU A 232 -1.61 17.63 25.64
CA GLU A 232 -1.44 16.51 24.72
C GLU A 232 -1.08 15.19 25.45
N GLU A 233 -0.31 15.26 26.54
CA GLU A 233 -0.03 14.11 27.42
C GLU A 233 -1.32 13.57 28.05
N GLN A 234 -2.20 14.42 28.58
CA GLN A 234 -3.48 14.01 29.17
C GLN A 234 -4.40 13.41 28.11
N ARG A 235 -4.45 14.00 26.91
CA ARG A 235 -5.26 13.52 25.78
C ARG A 235 -4.78 12.15 25.29
N ALA A 236 -3.47 11.98 25.13
CA ALA A 236 -2.87 10.70 24.76
C ALA A 236 -3.06 9.65 25.88
N GLY A 237 -2.86 10.03 27.14
CA GLY A 237 -3.07 9.17 28.30
C GLY A 237 -4.50 8.63 28.35
N GLY A 238 -5.50 9.47 28.13
CA GLY A 238 -6.90 9.04 28.10
C GLY A 238 -7.21 8.01 26.99
N LEU A 239 -6.59 8.16 25.81
CA LEU A 239 -6.71 7.18 24.71
C LEU A 239 -6.00 5.86 25.03
N ILE A 240 -4.80 5.94 25.59
CA ILE A 240 -3.99 4.77 25.99
C ILE A 240 -4.73 3.95 27.06
N GLU A 241 -5.34 4.61 28.06
CA GLU A 241 -6.12 3.92 29.10
C GLU A 241 -7.38 3.23 28.55
N ARG A 242 -8.09 3.87 27.60
CA ARG A 242 -9.21 3.22 26.92
C ARG A 242 -8.76 2.00 26.11
N LEU A 243 -7.65 2.14 25.36
CA LEU A 243 -7.07 1.06 24.59
C LEU A 243 -6.62 -0.09 25.47
N PHE A 244 -5.95 0.20 26.61
CA PHE A 244 -5.57 -0.78 27.61
C PHE A 244 -6.78 -1.55 28.14
N ALA A 245 -7.85 -0.84 28.53
CA ALA A 245 -9.07 -1.48 29.03
C ALA A 245 -9.74 -2.41 28.00
N LEU A 246 -9.69 -2.07 26.72
CA LEU A 246 -10.20 -2.92 25.64
C LEU A 246 -9.32 -4.15 25.42
N ILE A 247 -8.00 -3.97 25.38
CA ILE A 247 -7.03 -5.08 25.22
C ILE A 247 -7.12 -6.03 26.42
N ASP A 248 -7.19 -5.52 27.65
CA ASP A 248 -7.33 -6.33 28.87
C ASP A 248 -8.62 -7.16 28.86
N ARG A 249 -9.76 -6.56 28.48
CA ARG A 249 -11.03 -7.30 28.30
C ARG A 249 -10.92 -8.38 27.23
N GLY A 250 -10.23 -8.09 26.12
CA GLY A 250 -9.94 -9.04 25.06
C GLY A 250 -9.10 -10.20 25.55
N THR A 251 -8.02 -9.89 26.25
CA THR A 251 -7.09 -10.86 26.84
C THR A 251 -7.78 -11.75 27.86
N ARG A 252 -8.53 -11.19 28.79
CA ARG A 252 -9.31 -11.96 29.78
C ARG A 252 -10.32 -12.89 29.11
N THR A 253 -10.98 -12.43 28.03
CA THR A 253 -11.92 -13.26 27.29
C THR A 253 -11.21 -14.40 26.56
N ARG A 254 -10.06 -14.12 25.94
CA ARG A 254 -9.22 -15.09 25.23
C ARG A 254 -8.63 -16.14 26.18
N SER A 255 -8.15 -15.70 27.34
CA SER A 255 -7.54 -16.58 28.35
C SER A 255 -8.52 -17.56 28.97
N ARG A 256 -9.84 -17.30 28.93
CA ARG A 256 -10.86 -18.26 29.37
C ARG A 256 -10.98 -19.48 28.45
N ALA A 257 -10.53 -19.36 27.21
CA ALA A 257 -10.65 -20.47 26.24
C ALA A 257 -9.75 -21.65 26.63
N SER A 258 -8.52 -21.42 27.12
CA SER A 258 -7.58 -22.49 27.46
C SER A 258 -8.05 -23.36 28.64
N PRO A 259 -8.39 -22.80 29.81
CA PRO A 259 -8.89 -23.62 30.93
C PRO A 259 -10.17 -24.39 30.61
N MET A 260 -11.05 -23.78 29.82
CA MET A 260 -12.28 -24.44 29.40
C MET A 260 -11.99 -25.64 28.47
N MET A 261 -11.03 -25.47 27.56
CA MET A 261 -10.60 -26.56 26.67
C MET A 261 -9.87 -27.67 27.46
N GLU A 262 -9.09 -27.31 28.46
CA GLU A 262 -8.44 -28.28 29.36
C GLU A 262 -9.47 -29.08 30.16
N ALA A 263 -10.49 -28.40 30.71
CA ALA A 263 -11.55 -29.07 31.43
C ALA A 263 -12.33 -30.05 30.53
N LEU A 264 -12.67 -29.63 29.29
CA LEU A 264 -13.33 -30.48 28.30
C LEU A 264 -12.45 -31.66 27.87
N GLY A 265 -11.17 -31.39 27.64
CA GLY A 265 -10.18 -32.44 27.32
C GLY A 265 -10.01 -33.44 28.47
N GLY A 266 -9.89 -32.95 29.69
CA GLY A 266 -9.84 -33.79 30.91
C GLY A 266 -11.11 -34.64 31.07
N THR A 267 -12.29 -34.06 30.83
CA THR A 267 -13.56 -34.80 30.86
C THR A 267 -13.58 -35.89 29.79
N ALA A 268 -13.15 -35.59 28.57
CA ALA A 268 -13.07 -36.60 27.48
C ALA A 268 -12.13 -37.74 27.87
N ILE A 269 -10.93 -37.43 28.41
CA ILE A 269 -9.97 -38.42 28.89
C ILE A 269 -10.56 -39.25 30.02
N ALA A 270 -11.26 -38.64 30.99
CA ALA A 270 -11.91 -39.36 32.08
C ALA A 270 -12.96 -40.37 31.58
N VAL A 271 -13.80 -39.96 30.62
CA VAL A 271 -14.77 -40.85 29.96
C VAL A 271 -14.08 -42.03 29.23
N VAL A 272 -12.98 -41.71 28.50
CA VAL A 272 -12.19 -42.72 27.80
C VAL A 272 -11.55 -43.72 28.80
N ILE A 273 -11.02 -43.23 29.93
CA ILE A 273 -10.44 -44.10 30.96
C ILE A 273 -11.53 -44.95 31.61
N LEU A 274 -12.69 -44.42 31.94
CA LEU A 274 -13.77 -45.16 32.58
C LEU A 274 -14.31 -46.26 31.65
N TYR A 275 -14.65 -45.94 30.41
CA TYR A 275 -15.18 -46.92 29.46
C TYR A 275 -14.09 -47.85 28.97
N GLY A 276 -12.96 -47.31 28.47
CA GLY A 276 -11.86 -48.15 27.94
C GLY A 276 -11.18 -48.97 29.03
N GLY A 277 -11.05 -48.45 30.27
CA GLY A 277 -10.56 -49.18 31.41
C GLY A 277 -11.49 -50.38 31.76
N HIS A 278 -12.80 -50.20 31.71
CA HIS A 278 -13.74 -51.31 31.88
C HIS A 278 -13.57 -52.38 30.80
N GLN A 279 -13.36 -51.97 29.55
CA GLN A 279 -13.09 -52.87 28.43
C GLN A 279 -11.78 -53.66 28.59
N VAL A 280 -10.75 -53.01 29.11
CA VAL A 280 -9.45 -53.64 29.43
C VAL A 280 -9.57 -54.65 30.60
N ILE A 281 -10.29 -54.26 31.68
CA ILE A 281 -10.54 -55.16 32.83
C ILE A 281 -11.37 -56.38 32.42
N SER A 282 -12.32 -56.22 31.55
CA SER A 282 -13.15 -57.31 31.01
C SER A 282 -12.40 -58.21 29.99
N GLY A 283 -11.20 -57.85 29.58
CA GLY A 283 -10.41 -58.59 28.60
C GLY A 283 -10.84 -58.35 27.13
N ALA A 284 -11.80 -57.45 26.87
CA ALA A 284 -12.30 -57.14 25.53
C ALA A 284 -11.32 -56.35 24.70
N ARG A 285 -10.43 -55.57 25.33
CA ARG A 285 -9.37 -54.76 24.68
C ARG A 285 -8.07 -54.89 25.46
N THR A 286 -6.94 -54.55 24.77
CA THR A 286 -5.62 -54.54 25.38
C THR A 286 -5.32 -53.17 26.05
N PRO A 287 -4.47 -53.13 27.06
CA PRO A 287 -3.98 -51.85 27.62
C PRO A 287 -3.33 -50.97 26.54
N GLY A 288 -2.56 -51.57 25.62
CA GLY A 288 -1.90 -50.84 24.54
C GLY A 288 -2.85 -50.15 23.59
N ALA A 289 -3.97 -50.81 23.23
CA ALA A 289 -5.02 -50.21 22.41
C ALA A 289 -5.63 -48.96 23.06
N LEU A 290 -5.92 -49.01 24.39
CA LEU A 290 -6.43 -47.87 25.15
C LEU A 290 -5.43 -46.69 25.19
N PHE A 291 -4.16 -46.98 25.44
CA PHE A 291 -3.13 -45.92 25.50
C PHE A 291 -2.83 -45.35 24.11
N SER A 292 -2.87 -46.14 23.05
CA SER A 292 -2.79 -45.69 21.65
C SER A 292 -3.95 -44.73 21.31
N PHE A 293 -5.18 -45.07 21.73
CA PHE A 293 -6.35 -44.23 21.59
C PHE A 293 -6.20 -42.90 22.32
N ILE A 294 -5.81 -42.91 23.61
CA ILE A 294 -5.58 -41.69 24.41
C ILE A 294 -4.52 -40.81 23.76
N THR A 295 -3.42 -41.43 23.28
CA THR A 295 -2.35 -40.70 22.59
C THR A 295 -2.83 -40.06 21.31
N ALA A 296 -3.62 -40.75 20.50
CA ALA A 296 -4.22 -40.21 19.27
C ALA A 296 -5.15 -39.04 19.57
N LEU A 297 -5.99 -39.15 20.63
CA LEU A 297 -6.89 -38.10 21.09
C LEU A 297 -6.13 -36.85 21.51
N LEU A 298 -5.08 -36.99 22.31
CA LEU A 298 -4.24 -35.88 22.78
C LEU A 298 -3.51 -35.20 21.62
N LEU A 299 -2.96 -35.97 20.67
CA LEU A 299 -2.28 -35.44 19.50
C LEU A 299 -3.23 -34.72 18.54
N ALA A 300 -4.53 -35.12 18.49
CA ALA A 300 -5.54 -34.47 17.65
C ALA A 300 -5.97 -33.08 18.16
N TYR A 301 -5.69 -32.76 19.43
CA TYR A 301 -6.12 -31.49 20.04
C TYR A 301 -5.57 -30.25 19.34
N GLN A 302 -4.27 -30.20 19.06
CA GLN A 302 -3.63 -29.04 18.45
C GLN A 302 -4.09 -28.80 17.00
N PRO A 303 -4.12 -29.79 16.09
CA PRO A 303 -4.67 -29.65 14.74
C PRO A 303 -6.13 -29.19 14.75
N LEU A 304 -6.97 -29.71 15.63
CA LEU A 304 -8.38 -29.29 15.73
C LEU A 304 -8.52 -27.84 16.17
N LYS A 305 -7.70 -27.39 17.12
CA LYS A 305 -7.64 -25.98 17.56
C LYS A 305 -7.18 -25.06 16.42
N SER A 306 -6.19 -25.47 15.65
CA SER A 306 -5.69 -24.76 14.47
C SER A 306 -6.80 -24.59 13.43
N LEU A 307 -7.49 -25.67 13.06
CA LEU A 307 -8.61 -25.68 12.12
C LEU A 307 -9.77 -24.77 12.58
N ALA A 308 -10.05 -24.71 13.88
CA ALA A 308 -11.08 -23.80 14.42
C ALA A 308 -10.74 -22.32 14.19
N ASN A 309 -9.45 -21.95 14.20
CA ASN A 309 -8.98 -20.59 13.96
C ASN A 309 -8.86 -20.24 12.47
N LEU A 310 -8.88 -21.22 11.60
CA LEU A 310 -8.68 -21.06 10.15
C LEU A 310 -9.67 -20.07 9.52
N ASN A 311 -10.95 -20.14 9.93
CA ASN A 311 -11.99 -19.29 9.40
C ASN A 311 -11.73 -17.79 9.70
N ALA A 312 -11.19 -17.46 10.87
CA ALA A 312 -10.87 -16.07 11.21
C ALA A 312 -9.72 -15.54 10.33
N SER A 313 -8.64 -16.30 10.22
CA SER A 313 -7.51 -15.94 9.33
C SER A 313 -7.93 -15.83 7.87
N LEU A 314 -8.82 -16.72 7.41
CA LEU A 314 -9.35 -16.67 6.05
C LEU A 314 -10.14 -15.37 5.80
N GLN A 315 -11.02 -14.96 6.72
CA GLN A 315 -11.81 -13.74 6.58
C GLN A 315 -10.93 -12.48 6.59
N GLU A 316 -9.93 -12.41 7.46
CA GLU A 316 -8.97 -11.31 7.48
C GLU A 316 -8.18 -11.21 6.16
N GLY A 317 -7.71 -12.36 5.67
CA GLY A 317 -7.00 -12.42 4.40
C GLY A 317 -7.86 -12.08 3.19
N LEU A 318 -9.12 -12.50 3.18
CA LEU A 318 -10.07 -12.16 2.12
C LEU A 318 -10.37 -10.65 2.08
N ALA A 319 -10.55 -10.02 3.25
CA ALA A 319 -10.73 -8.59 3.33
C ALA A 319 -9.49 -7.83 2.83
N ALA A 320 -8.29 -8.30 3.18
CA ALA A 320 -7.04 -7.74 2.66
C ALA A 320 -6.89 -7.96 1.15
N ALA A 321 -7.19 -9.18 0.65
CA ALA A 321 -7.18 -9.50 -0.78
C ALA A 321 -8.14 -8.59 -1.57
N GLN A 322 -9.35 -8.37 -1.07
CA GLN A 322 -10.32 -7.50 -1.71
C GLN A 322 -9.73 -6.09 -1.90
N ARG A 323 -9.20 -5.49 -0.83
CA ARG A 323 -8.60 -4.14 -0.89
C ARG A 323 -7.39 -4.07 -1.82
N ILE A 324 -6.58 -5.12 -1.89
CA ILE A 324 -5.44 -5.24 -2.83
C ILE A 324 -5.96 -5.31 -4.28
N PHE A 325 -6.96 -6.14 -4.54
CA PHE A 325 -7.51 -6.28 -5.90
C PHE A 325 -8.27 -5.03 -6.34
N GLU A 326 -8.91 -4.27 -5.44
CA GLU A 326 -9.48 -2.97 -5.76
C GLU A 326 -8.43 -2.04 -6.36
N VAL A 327 -7.20 -2.03 -5.85
CA VAL A 327 -6.08 -1.25 -6.42
C VAL A 327 -5.56 -1.86 -7.73
N LEU A 328 -5.43 -3.19 -7.80
CA LEU A 328 -4.98 -3.88 -9.00
C LEU A 328 -5.93 -3.73 -10.18
N ASP A 329 -7.22 -3.53 -9.91
CA ASP A 329 -8.28 -3.36 -10.90
C ASP A 329 -8.49 -1.91 -11.34
N VAL A 330 -7.79 -0.95 -10.73
CA VAL A 330 -7.83 0.46 -11.17
C VAL A 330 -7.34 0.54 -12.61
N GLU A 331 -8.22 0.78 -13.55
CA GLU A 331 -7.80 1.07 -14.91
C GLU A 331 -7.53 2.57 -15.06
N PRO A 332 -6.36 2.96 -15.60
CA PRO A 332 -6.12 4.35 -15.94
C PRO A 332 -7.18 4.81 -16.96
N THR A 333 -7.84 5.93 -16.66
CA THR A 333 -8.79 6.55 -17.60
C THR A 333 -8.04 7.30 -18.70
N ILE A 334 -6.86 7.84 -18.34
CA ILE A 334 -5.97 8.54 -19.26
C ILE A 334 -5.00 7.53 -19.87
N ARG A 335 -5.27 7.15 -21.10
CA ARG A 335 -4.48 6.18 -21.88
C ARG A 335 -4.35 6.62 -23.34
N ASP A 336 -3.38 6.07 -24.03
CA ASP A 336 -3.24 6.30 -25.44
C ASP A 336 -4.49 5.77 -26.17
N MET A 337 -5.07 6.59 -27.06
CA MET A 337 -6.17 6.15 -27.92
C MET A 337 -5.67 5.14 -28.95
N ALA A 338 -6.55 4.28 -29.42
CA ALA A 338 -6.23 3.39 -30.55
C ALA A 338 -5.82 4.23 -31.78
N GLY A 339 -4.61 4.02 -32.28
CA GLY A 339 -4.06 4.79 -33.40
C GLY A 339 -3.38 6.12 -33.00
N ALA A 340 -3.17 6.38 -31.71
CA ALA A 340 -2.39 7.54 -31.26
C ALA A 340 -0.98 7.55 -31.89
N ARG A 341 -0.56 8.71 -32.38
CA ARG A 341 0.73 8.90 -33.04
C ARG A 341 1.69 9.66 -32.12
N PRO A 342 3.01 9.53 -32.27
CA PRO A 342 3.94 10.41 -31.58
C PRO A 342 3.66 11.88 -31.92
N LEU A 343 3.72 12.75 -30.91
CA LEU A 343 3.59 14.20 -31.11
C LEU A 343 4.78 14.71 -31.93
N HIS A 344 4.49 15.41 -32.98
CA HIS A 344 5.51 16.09 -33.81
C HIS A 344 5.51 17.58 -33.46
N ILE A 345 6.61 18.09 -32.92
CA ILE A 345 6.78 19.51 -32.59
C ILE A 345 7.38 20.23 -33.80
N ALA A 346 6.65 21.20 -34.33
CA ALA A 346 7.13 22.12 -35.36
C ALA A 346 7.61 23.44 -34.74
N GLY A 347 6.86 23.99 -33.81
CA GLY A 347 7.17 25.25 -33.14
C GLY A 347 6.76 25.25 -31.66
N GLY A 348 5.82 24.41 -31.28
CA GLY A 348 5.28 24.29 -29.94
C GLY A 348 4.15 25.28 -29.64
N GLU A 349 3.35 25.71 -30.64
CA GLU A 349 2.13 26.47 -30.40
C GLU A 349 1.15 25.65 -29.56
N ILE A 350 0.56 26.27 -28.52
CA ILE A 350 -0.46 25.62 -27.68
C ILE A 350 -1.79 26.31 -27.88
N ARG A 351 -2.85 25.56 -28.23
CA ARG A 351 -4.18 26.11 -28.49
C ARG A 351 -5.23 25.40 -27.65
N PHE A 352 -5.99 26.19 -26.90
CA PHE A 352 -7.22 25.78 -26.21
C PHE A 352 -8.39 26.28 -27.07
N ASP A 353 -9.36 25.41 -27.36
CA ASP A 353 -10.57 25.75 -28.08
C ASP A 353 -11.82 25.32 -27.32
N LYS A 354 -12.53 26.30 -26.76
CA LYS A 354 -13.77 26.15 -25.97
C LYS A 354 -13.69 25.05 -24.92
N VAL A 355 -12.54 25.01 -24.20
CA VAL A 355 -12.26 23.98 -23.21
C VAL A 355 -13.14 24.15 -21.99
N ARG A 356 -13.79 23.06 -21.59
CA ARG A 356 -14.50 22.94 -20.33
C ARG A 356 -13.95 21.78 -19.53
N PHE A 357 -13.76 22.01 -18.22
CA PHE A 357 -13.25 20.99 -17.30
C PHE A 357 -13.65 21.26 -15.87
N GLY A 358 -14.01 20.18 -15.11
CA GLY A 358 -14.24 20.20 -13.67
C GLY A 358 -13.63 19.01 -12.96
N TYR A 359 -13.05 19.23 -11.78
CA TYR A 359 -12.53 18.14 -10.93
C TYR A 359 -13.65 17.30 -10.30
N VAL A 360 -14.82 17.92 -10.14
CA VAL A 360 -16.02 17.28 -9.57
C VAL A 360 -17.19 17.56 -10.54
N PRO A 361 -18.04 16.57 -10.82
CA PRO A 361 -19.20 16.77 -11.67
C PRO A 361 -20.06 17.98 -11.22
N GLY A 362 -20.37 18.88 -12.13
CA GLY A 362 -21.18 20.08 -11.86
C GLY A 362 -20.40 21.31 -11.36
N ALA A 363 -19.11 21.20 -11.02
CA ALA A 363 -18.26 22.32 -10.61
C ALA A 363 -17.18 22.58 -11.67
N ALA A 364 -17.45 23.49 -12.62
CA ALA A 364 -16.49 23.83 -13.65
C ALA A 364 -15.32 24.63 -13.06
N ALA A 365 -14.10 24.15 -13.25
CA ALA A 365 -12.86 24.87 -12.96
C ALA A 365 -12.39 25.71 -14.17
N ILE A 366 -12.73 25.25 -15.37
CA ILE A 366 -12.54 25.93 -16.66
C ILE A 366 -13.88 25.87 -17.40
N ASP A 367 -14.36 26.99 -17.94
CA ASP A 367 -15.68 27.07 -18.58
C ASP A 367 -15.63 27.79 -19.94
N GLY A 368 -15.51 27.03 -21.02
CA GLY A 368 -15.52 27.53 -22.39
C GLY A 368 -14.28 28.34 -22.80
N LEU A 369 -13.12 28.05 -22.17
CA LEU A 369 -11.89 28.79 -22.36
C LEU A 369 -11.28 28.56 -23.75
N SER A 370 -10.99 29.66 -24.48
CA SER A 370 -10.25 29.65 -25.76
C SER A 370 -9.02 30.54 -25.65
N LEU A 371 -7.83 29.97 -25.97
CA LEU A 371 -6.54 30.66 -25.86
C LEU A 371 -5.56 30.09 -26.87
N THR A 372 -4.74 30.94 -27.46
CA THR A 372 -3.59 30.52 -28.26
C THR A 372 -2.32 31.09 -27.65
N ILE A 373 -1.36 30.23 -27.38
CA ILE A 373 -0.01 30.59 -26.94
C ILE A 373 0.90 30.36 -28.15
N PRO A 374 1.41 31.46 -28.78
CA PRO A 374 2.22 31.34 -29.98
C PRO A 374 3.53 30.58 -29.71
N ALA A 375 4.04 29.88 -30.72
CA ALA A 375 5.30 29.17 -30.65
C ALA A 375 6.45 30.08 -30.21
N GLY A 376 7.27 29.62 -29.27
CA GLY A 376 8.44 30.36 -28.77
C GLY A 376 8.15 31.59 -27.91
N HIS A 377 6.88 31.86 -27.61
CA HIS A 377 6.49 33.03 -26.79
C HIS A 377 6.26 32.64 -25.34
N THR A 378 6.45 33.64 -24.47
CA THR A 378 6.15 33.53 -23.03
C THR A 378 4.83 34.20 -22.72
N MET A 379 3.88 33.41 -22.21
CA MET A 379 2.59 33.91 -21.71
C MET A 379 2.46 33.78 -20.21
N ALA A 380 2.14 34.88 -19.54
CA ALA A 380 1.88 34.91 -18.11
C ALA A 380 0.37 34.75 -17.83
N LEU A 381 -0.01 33.81 -16.95
CA LEU A 381 -1.35 33.67 -16.38
C LEU A 381 -1.44 34.48 -15.08
N VAL A 382 -2.38 35.42 -15.04
CA VAL A 382 -2.65 36.27 -13.88
C VAL A 382 -4.13 36.13 -13.50
N GLY A 383 -4.46 36.24 -12.24
CA GLY A 383 -5.85 36.16 -11.78
C GLY A 383 -5.96 35.81 -10.30
N PRO A 384 -7.15 35.91 -9.70
CA PRO A 384 -7.39 35.55 -8.29
C PRO A 384 -7.02 34.10 -7.98
N SER A 385 -6.86 33.79 -6.69
CA SER A 385 -6.73 32.39 -6.26
C SER A 385 -8.00 31.61 -6.63
N GLY A 386 -7.86 30.38 -7.13
CA GLY A 386 -8.98 29.58 -7.58
C GLY A 386 -9.53 29.92 -8.97
N ALA A 387 -8.95 30.87 -9.70
CA ALA A 387 -9.41 31.26 -11.04
C ALA A 387 -9.23 30.17 -12.13
N GLY A 388 -8.52 29.06 -11.87
CA GLY A 388 -8.28 27.99 -12.82
C GLY A 388 -6.89 27.95 -13.46
N LYS A 389 -5.95 28.81 -13.01
CA LYS A 389 -4.60 28.91 -13.60
C LYS A 389 -3.80 27.59 -13.55
N SER A 390 -3.67 26.97 -12.39
CA SER A 390 -2.96 25.69 -12.23
C SER A 390 -3.70 24.56 -12.95
N THR A 391 -5.02 24.65 -13.08
CA THR A 391 -5.82 23.71 -13.87
C THR A 391 -5.41 23.76 -15.34
N MET A 392 -5.24 24.97 -15.92
CA MET A 392 -4.76 25.12 -17.30
C MET A 392 -3.41 24.43 -17.51
N LEU A 393 -2.45 24.62 -16.57
CA LEU A 393 -1.14 23.95 -16.63
C LEU A 393 -1.28 22.42 -16.59
N ASN A 394 -2.18 21.89 -15.77
CA ASN A 394 -2.36 20.44 -15.59
C ASN A 394 -3.04 19.77 -16.80
N LEU A 395 -3.82 20.50 -17.58
CA LEU A 395 -4.51 19.99 -18.76
C LEU A 395 -3.58 19.81 -19.98
N ILE A 396 -2.53 20.63 -20.12
CA ILE A 396 -1.60 20.56 -21.25
C ILE A 396 -0.83 19.22 -21.29
N PRO A 397 -0.24 18.69 -20.18
CA PRO A 397 0.42 17.38 -20.18
C PRO A 397 -0.59 16.22 -20.09
N ARG A 398 -1.88 16.52 -20.23
CA ARG A 398 -2.96 15.56 -20.12
C ARG A 398 -2.87 14.76 -18.80
N PHE A 399 -2.79 15.48 -17.66
CA PHE A 399 -2.95 14.85 -16.34
C PHE A 399 -4.41 14.56 -16.03
N PHE A 400 -5.31 15.30 -16.71
CA PHE A 400 -6.74 15.12 -16.70
C PHE A 400 -7.27 15.28 -18.14
N ASP A 401 -8.31 14.56 -18.51
CA ASP A 401 -9.02 14.77 -19.75
C ASP A 401 -10.11 15.84 -19.58
N ILE A 402 -10.34 16.62 -20.61
CA ILE A 402 -11.32 17.71 -20.63
C ILE A 402 -12.74 17.17 -20.86
N ASP A 403 -13.75 17.85 -20.30
CA ASP A 403 -15.16 17.49 -20.47
C ASP A 403 -15.65 17.81 -21.91
N SER A 404 -15.23 18.96 -22.46
CA SER A 404 -15.55 19.37 -23.83
C SER A 404 -14.50 20.33 -24.39
N GLY A 405 -14.52 20.55 -25.70
CA GLY A 405 -13.53 21.34 -26.43
C GLY A 405 -12.31 20.52 -26.85
N SER A 406 -11.21 21.21 -27.17
CA SER A 406 -9.94 20.59 -27.52
C SER A 406 -8.73 21.38 -27.01
N ILE A 407 -7.62 20.67 -26.75
CA ILE A 407 -6.29 21.25 -26.52
C ILE A 407 -5.35 20.66 -27.56
N ALA A 408 -4.69 21.52 -28.32
CA ALA A 408 -3.81 21.12 -29.39
C ALA A 408 -2.41 21.72 -29.23
N ILE A 409 -1.39 20.97 -29.63
CA ILE A 409 -0.01 21.44 -29.77
C ILE A 409 0.36 21.31 -31.25
N ASP A 410 0.76 22.43 -31.88
CA ASP A 410 1.03 22.51 -33.30
C ASP A 410 -0.11 21.90 -34.15
N GLY A 411 -1.36 22.19 -33.76
CA GLY A 411 -2.57 21.70 -34.45
C GLY A 411 -2.92 20.23 -34.14
N GLN A 412 -2.14 19.50 -33.38
CA GLN A 412 -2.38 18.11 -33.00
C GLN A 412 -3.09 18.03 -31.62
N ASP A 413 -4.31 17.48 -31.57
CA ASP A 413 -5.05 17.30 -30.31
C ASP A 413 -4.25 16.39 -29.37
N VAL A 414 -4.05 16.83 -28.11
CA VAL A 414 -3.31 16.09 -27.09
C VAL A 414 -3.90 14.70 -26.78
N ARG A 415 -5.16 14.46 -27.10
CA ARG A 415 -5.81 13.14 -26.96
C ARG A 415 -5.44 12.18 -28.09
N GLY A 416 -5.10 12.71 -29.28
CA GLY A 416 -4.74 11.92 -30.46
C GLY A 416 -3.27 11.53 -30.54
N VAL A 417 -2.44 12.03 -29.63
CA VAL A 417 -1.00 11.71 -29.57
C VAL A 417 -0.67 10.78 -28.39
N THR A 418 0.49 10.09 -28.46
CA THR A 418 0.92 9.22 -27.36
C THR A 418 1.33 10.06 -26.15
N ILE A 419 0.90 9.65 -24.95
CA ILE A 419 1.18 10.33 -23.67
C ILE A 419 2.70 10.47 -23.47
N ALA A 420 3.46 9.45 -23.83
CA ALA A 420 4.92 9.48 -23.70
C ALA A 420 5.54 10.60 -24.54
N SER A 421 5.15 10.76 -25.82
CA SER A 421 5.66 11.82 -26.68
C SER A 421 5.19 13.20 -26.23
N LEU A 422 3.93 13.34 -25.81
CA LEU A 422 3.39 14.57 -25.26
C LEU A 422 4.17 15.04 -24.04
N ARG A 423 4.31 14.18 -23.05
CA ARG A 423 5.01 14.52 -21.78
C ARG A 423 6.52 14.67 -21.96
N SER A 424 7.13 14.03 -22.95
CA SER A 424 8.55 14.26 -23.27
C SER A 424 8.79 15.66 -23.83
N ALA A 425 7.84 16.22 -24.56
CA ALA A 425 7.89 17.55 -25.14
C ALA A 425 7.63 18.69 -24.14
N ILE A 426 7.25 18.38 -22.90
CA ILE A 426 6.87 19.37 -21.86
C ILE A 426 7.81 19.26 -20.65
N ALA A 427 8.39 20.36 -20.22
CA ALA A 427 9.06 20.48 -18.92
C ALA A 427 8.14 21.24 -17.93
N LEU A 428 8.03 20.74 -16.72
CA LEU A 428 7.23 21.34 -15.64
C LEU A 428 8.13 21.72 -14.46
N VAL A 429 8.02 22.97 -14.00
CA VAL A 429 8.57 23.41 -12.71
C VAL A 429 7.39 23.80 -11.83
N ALA A 430 7.11 22.97 -10.84
CA ALA A 430 5.98 23.15 -9.93
C ALA A 430 6.30 24.16 -8.84
N GLN A 431 5.25 24.74 -8.22
CA GLN A 431 5.33 25.63 -7.08
C GLN A 431 6.01 24.98 -5.88
N GLU A 432 5.54 23.77 -5.51
CA GLU A 432 6.18 22.94 -4.49
C GLU A 432 7.18 21.99 -5.15
N VAL A 433 8.47 22.24 -4.88
CA VAL A 433 9.53 21.40 -5.41
C VAL A 433 9.59 20.10 -4.65
N SER A 434 9.22 19.01 -5.30
CA SER A 434 9.41 17.66 -4.78
C SER A 434 10.79 17.14 -5.19
N LEU A 435 11.65 16.88 -4.18
CA LEU A 435 12.90 16.16 -4.33
C LEU A 435 12.75 14.77 -3.72
N PHE A 436 13.31 13.78 -4.40
CA PHE A 436 13.38 12.41 -3.91
C PHE A 436 14.55 12.27 -2.92
N ASP A 437 14.40 11.46 -1.90
CA ASP A 437 15.49 11.14 -0.97
C ASP A 437 16.56 10.29 -1.66
N ASP A 438 17.37 10.99 -2.43
CA ASP A 438 18.47 10.46 -3.25
C ASP A 438 19.54 11.56 -3.37
N THR A 439 20.59 11.33 -4.13
CA THR A 439 21.65 12.30 -4.37
C THR A 439 21.15 13.51 -5.18
N VAL A 440 21.84 14.63 -5.07
CA VAL A 440 21.58 15.81 -5.91
C VAL A 440 21.70 15.43 -7.39
N ARG A 441 22.69 14.63 -7.77
CA ARG A 441 22.89 14.11 -9.12
C ARG A 441 21.67 13.34 -9.61
N ALA A 442 21.17 12.39 -8.83
CA ALA A 442 19.98 11.60 -9.18
C ALA A 442 18.74 12.47 -9.35
N ASN A 443 18.57 13.47 -8.48
CA ASN A 443 17.46 14.42 -8.57
C ASN A 443 17.51 15.26 -9.84
N ILE A 444 18.68 15.70 -10.32
CA ILE A 444 18.80 16.42 -11.59
C ILE A 444 18.62 15.45 -12.78
N ALA A 445 19.23 14.25 -12.71
CA ALA A 445 19.14 13.21 -13.73
C ALA A 445 17.70 12.72 -13.98
N TYR A 446 16.79 12.95 -13.03
CA TYR A 446 15.35 12.69 -13.22
C TYR A 446 14.74 13.43 -14.42
N GLY A 447 15.35 14.51 -14.88
CA GLY A 447 14.98 15.22 -16.10
C GLY A 447 15.22 14.40 -17.37
N ARG A 448 16.29 13.59 -17.41
CA ARG A 448 16.62 12.70 -18.54
C ARG A 448 17.41 11.51 -18.03
N PHE A 449 16.77 10.34 -18.01
CA PHE A 449 17.40 9.09 -17.61
C PHE A 449 18.61 8.76 -18.50
N GLY A 450 19.71 8.35 -17.89
CA GLY A 450 20.94 8.00 -18.60
C GLY A 450 21.82 9.20 -19.01
N ALA A 451 21.52 10.42 -18.54
CA ALA A 451 22.38 11.58 -18.78
C ALA A 451 23.76 11.38 -18.15
N SER A 452 24.80 11.80 -18.86
CA SER A 452 26.18 11.80 -18.37
C SER A 452 26.38 12.83 -17.24
N LEU A 453 27.40 12.64 -16.41
CA LEU A 453 27.75 13.59 -15.37
C LEU A 453 28.01 14.99 -15.93
N ALA A 454 28.69 15.08 -17.08
CA ALA A 454 28.99 16.35 -17.74
C ALA A 454 27.68 17.12 -18.15
N GLU A 455 26.65 16.40 -18.62
CA GLU A 455 25.37 17.00 -18.98
C GLU A 455 24.62 17.45 -17.73
N ILE A 456 24.67 16.68 -16.63
CA ILE A 456 24.07 17.03 -15.34
C ILE A 456 24.73 18.28 -14.77
N GLU A 457 26.07 18.36 -14.76
CA GLU A 457 26.82 19.54 -14.34
C GLU A 457 26.55 20.74 -15.25
N GLY A 458 26.42 20.52 -16.56
CA GLY A 458 26.04 21.56 -17.52
C GLY A 458 24.67 22.17 -17.20
N ALA A 459 23.68 21.33 -16.93
CA ALA A 459 22.35 21.76 -16.52
C ALA A 459 22.37 22.49 -15.16
N ALA A 460 23.14 22.00 -14.20
CA ALA A 460 23.31 22.63 -12.90
C ALA A 460 23.99 24.02 -13.01
N ARG A 461 24.99 24.17 -13.84
CA ARG A 461 25.62 25.49 -14.13
C ARG A 461 24.62 26.46 -14.74
N ALA A 462 23.86 26.01 -15.74
CA ALA A 462 22.85 26.83 -16.38
C ALA A 462 21.72 27.26 -15.41
N ALA A 463 21.41 26.41 -14.42
CA ALA A 463 20.46 26.70 -13.35
C ALA A 463 21.08 27.46 -12.15
N ALA A 464 22.31 27.95 -12.25
CA ALA A 464 23.06 28.58 -11.15
C ALA A 464 23.10 27.71 -9.88
N ALA A 465 23.12 26.38 -10.05
CA ALA A 465 23.11 25.41 -8.95
C ALA A 465 24.50 24.82 -8.66
N ASP A 466 25.42 24.76 -9.65
CA ASP A 466 26.71 24.10 -9.55
C ASP A 466 27.58 24.61 -8.38
N ALA A 467 27.58 25.93 -8.16
CA ALA A 467 28.40 26.54 -7.10
C ALA A 467 28.03 25.97 -5.72
N PHE A 468 26.75 26.09 -5.31
CA PHE A 468 26.34 25.61 -4.00
C PHE A 468 26.42 24.06 -3.90
N ILE A 469 26.19 23.33 -5.02
CA ILE A 469 26.29 21.88 -5.01
C ILE A 469 27.72 21.43 -4.67
N ARG A 470 28.73 22.11 -5.22
CA ARG A 470 30.16 21.81 -4.93
C ARG A 470 30.56 22.16 -3.50
N GLU A 471 29.84 23.06 -2.83
CA GLU A 471 30.03 23.40 -1.41
C GLU A 471 29.39 22.37 -0.46
N LEU A 472 28.50 21.49 -0.95
CA LEU A 472 27.93 20.43 -0.14
C LEU A 472 28.99 19.38 0.21
N PRO A 473 28.86 18.67 1.36
CA PRO A 473 29.91 17.76 1.87
C PRO A 473 30.38 16.69 0.87
N GLN A 474 29.50 16.23 -0.02
CA GLN A 474 29.78 15.21 -1.04
C GLN A 474 29.48 15.73 -2.46
N GLY A 475 29.35 17.06 -2.64
CA GLY A 475 29.03 17.66 -3.92
C GLY A 475 27.73 17.08 -4.53
N TYR A 476 27.83 16.65 -5.77
CA TYR A 476 26.71 16.03 -6.51
C TYR A 476 26.19 14.72 -5.91
N ASP A 477 26.99 14.02 -5.10
CA ASP A 477 26.61 12.77 -4.45
C ASP A 477 26.03 12.98 -3.04
N THR A 478 25.82 14.23 -2.63
CA THR A 478 25.16 14.56 -1.36
C THR A 478 23.71 14.13 -1.39
N MET A 479 23.28 13.38 -0.37
CA MET A 479 21.88 12.99 -0.13
C MET A 479 21.07 14.21 0.32
N VAL A 480 19.96 14.49 -0.36
CA VAL A 480 19.14 15.67 -0.08
C VAL A 480 18.19 15.48 1.12
N GLY A 481 17.95 14.24 1.54
CA GLY A 481 16.99 13.89 2.59
C GLY A 481 15.54 13.95 2.12
N GLU A 482 14.64 13.49 2.98
CA GLU A 482 13.21 13.45 2.68
C GLU A 482 12.71 14.87 2.36
N HIS A 483 12.04 15.02 1.20
CA HIS A 483 11.59 16.31 0.65
C HIS A 483 12.69 17.39 0.51
N GLY A 484 13.97 17.02 0.55
CA GLY A 484 15.08 17.97 0.43
C GLY A 484 15.26 18.86 1.65
N VAL A 485 14.95 18.38 2.85
CA VAL A 485 15.02 19.17 4.12
C VAL A 485 16.41 19.73 4.42
N ARG A 486 17.46 19.17 3.82
CA ARG A 486 18.86 19.62 4.00
C ARG A 486 19.21 20.81 3.11
N LEU A 487 18.30 21.24 2.24
CA LEU A 487 18.51 22.33 1.28
C LEU A 487 17.60 23.50 1.58
N SER A 488 18.07 24.72 1.29
CA SER A 488 17.22 25.91 1.33
C SER A 488 16.14 25.87 0.23
N GLY A 489 15.08 26.65 0.35
CA GLY A 489 14.04 26.76 -0.66
C GLY A 489 14.60 27.11 -2.04
N GLY A 490 15.51 28.09 -2.10
CA GLY A 490 16.17 28.50 -3.33
C GLY A 490 17.11 27.45 -3.94
N GLN A 491 17.78 26.64 -3.10
CA GLN A 491 18.59 25.52 -3.56
C GLN A 491 17.70 24.42 -4.17
N ARG A 492 16.59 24.06 -3.50
CA ARG A 492 15.62 23.09 -4.06
C ARG A 492 15.09 23.56 -5.42
N GLN A 493 14.71 24.84 -5.52
CA GLN A 493 14.17 25.43 -6.73
C GLN A 493 15.18 25.36 -7.89
N ARG A 494 16.46 25.69 -7.64
CA ARG A 494 17.52 25.62 -8.67
C ARG A 494 17.79 24.19 -9.12
N ILE A 495 17.66 23.19 -8.25
CA ILE A 495 17.73 21.77 -8.65
C ILE A 495 16.53 21.42 -9.54
N ALA A 496 15.32 21.87 -9.24
CA ALA A 496 14.15 21.65 -10.10
C ALA A 496 14.32 22.34 -11.48
N ILE A 497 14.88 23.53 -11.52
CA ILE A 497 15.21 24.22 -12.78
C ILE A 497 16.28 23.44 -13.54
N ALA A 498 17.33 22.95 -12.89
CA ALA A 498 18.37 22.12 -13.51
C ALA A 498 17.77 20.83 -14.12
N ARG A 499 16.80 20.20 -13.43
CA ARG A 499 16.02 19.06 -13.93
C ARG A 499 15.28 19.42 -15.23
N ALA A 500 14.61 20.59 -15.26
CA ALA A 500 13.91 21.06 -16.45
C ALA A 500 14.87 21.42 -17.60
N MET A 501 16.04 22.00 -17.29
CA MET A 501 17.10 22.29 -18.28
C MET A 501 17.66 21.02 -18.88
N LEU A 502 17.93 19.99 -18.06
CA LEU A 502 18.46 18.71 -18.54
C LEU A 502 17.44 17.99 -19.44
N LYS A 503 16.14 18.11 -19.15
CA LYS A 503 15.08 17.58 -20.00
C LYS A 503 15.06 18.24 -21.37
N ASN A 504 15.38 19.52 -21.47
CA ASN A 504 15.48 20.32 -22.71
C ASN A 504 14.22 20.23 -23.60
N ALA A 505 13.04 20.31 -23.00
CA ALA A 505 11.76 20.25 -23.70
C ALA A 505 11.42 21.58 -24.39
N PRO A 506 10.76 21.57 -25.57
CA PRO A 506 10.35 22.78 -26.32
C PRO A 506 9.22 23.56 -25.64
N ILE A 507 8.42 22.91 -24.80
CA ILE A 507 7.33 23.55 -24.06
C ILE A 507 7.70 23.56 -22.57
N LEU A 508 7.49 24.72 -21.92
CA LEU A 508 7.80 24.95 -20.52
C LEU A 508 6.56 25.39 -19.76
N LEU A 509 6.23 24.71 -18.70
CA LEU A 509 5.16 25.05 -17.77
C LEU A 509 5.78 25.45 -16.42
N LEU A 510 5.49 26.66 -15.95
CA LEU A 510 6.02 27.20 -14.70
C LEU A 510 4.86 27.56 -13.76
N ASP A 511 4.82 26.94 -12.60
CA ASP A 511 3.85 27.27 -11.55
C ASP A 511 4.57 27.96 -10.40
N GLU A 512 4.41 29.28 -10.26
CA GLU A 512 4.92 30.15 -9.19
C GLU A 512 6.32 29.78 -8.62
N ALA A 513 7.32 29.73 -9.48
CA ALA A 513 8.65 29.18 -9.15
C ALA A 513 9.48 30.00 -8.14
N THR A 514 8.96 31.06 -7.47
CA THR A 514 9.77 31.98 -6.65
C THR A 514 9.14 32.41 -5.33
N SER A 515 8.01 31.85 -4.90
CA SER A 515 7.39 32.17 -3.60
C SER A 515 8.28 31.73 -2.42
N ALA A 516 8.40 32.60 -1.38
CA ALA A 516 9.12 32.37 -0.12
C ALA A 516 10.66 32.22 -0.20
N LEU A 517 11.33 32.93 -1.14
CA LEU A 517 12.79 32.98 -1.23
C LEU A 517 13.35 34.31 -0.66
N ASP A 518 14.56 34.25 -0.12
CA ASP A 518 15.34 35.45 0.20
C ASP A 518 15.79 36.16 -1.09
N ASN A 519 16.08 37.46 -0.99
CA ASN A 519 16.38 38.34 -2.15
C ASN A 519 17.55 37.85 -3.02
N GLU A 520 18.57 37.22 -2.43
CA GLU A 520 19.72 36.74 -3.18
C GLU A 520 19.37 35.45 -3.94
N SER A 521 18.78 34.47 -3.25
CA SER A 521 18.27 33.23 -3.86
C SER A 521 17.25 33.53 -4.96
N GLU A 522 16.38 34.52 -4.76
CA GLU A 522 15.43 34.95 -5.76
C GLU A 522 16.11 35.44 -7.04
N ARG A 523 17.10 36.33 -6.92
CA ARG A 523 17.85 36.83 -8.11
C ARG A 523 18.51 35.68 -8.88
N GLN A 524 19.06 34.69 -8.17
CA GLN A 524 19.71 33.54 -8.80
C GLN A 524 18.69 32.63 -9.51
N VAL A 525 17.55 32.35 -8.86
CA VAL A 525 16.44 31.60 -9.45
C VAL A 525 15.87 32.32 -10.67
N GLN A 526 15.68 33.65 -10.60
CA GLN A 526 15.17 34.44 -11.73
C GLN A 526 16.13 34.42 -12.93
N ARG A 527 17.45 34.50 -12.71
CA ARG A 527 18.45 34.35 -13.80
C ARG A 527 18.36 32.96 -14.44
N ALA A 528 18.23 31.93 -13.63
CA ALA A 528 18.07 30.56 -14.10
C ALA A 528 16.79 30.39 -14.92
N LEU A 529 15.66 30.94 -14.45
CA LEU A 529 14.39 30.93 -15.17
C LEU A 529 14.48 31.68 -16.50
N ASN A 530 15.07 32.86 -16.53
CA ASN A 530 15.27 33.63 -17.76
C ASN A 530 16.13 32.87 -18.80
N THR A 531 17.08 32.07 -18.33
CA THR A 531 17.87 31.19 -19.19
C THR A 531 17.05 30.00 -19.70
N LEU A 532 16.21 29.43 -18.83
CA LEU A 532 15.36 28.29 -19.15
C LEU A 532 14.27 28.64 -20.19
N ILE A 533 13.70 29.85 -20.11
CA ILE A 533 12.58 30.32 -20.95
C ILE A 533 13.03 30.55 -22.42
N ARG A 534 14.28 30.95 -22.65
CA ARG A 534 14.75 31.34 -24.00
C ARG A 534 14.54 30.27 -25.05
N GLY A 535 13.84 30.66 -26.15
CA GLY A 535 13.60 29.79 -27.31
C GLY A 535 12.57 28.70 -27.07
N ARG A 536 11.75 28.81 -26.04
CA ARG A 536 10.70 27.83 -25.70
C ARG A 536 9.34 28.49 -25.61
N THR A 537 8.31 27.74 -25.96
CA THR A 537 6.94 28.15 -25.67
C THR A 537 6.69 27.98 -24.18
N THR A 538 6.43 29.09 -23.50
CA THR A 538 6.34 29.09 -22.03
C THR A 538 4.98 29.58 -21.56
N LEU A 539 4.35 28.81 -20.69
CA LEU A 539 3.19 29.24 -19.91
C LEU A 539 3.58 29.33 -18.44
N VAL A 540 3.47 30.54 -17.86
CA VAL A 540 3.89 30.78 -16.47
C VAL A 540 2.74 31.34 -15.65
N ILE A 541 2.45 30.75 -14.50
CA ILE A 541 1.60 31.37 -13.47
C ILE A 541 2.46 32.40 -12.75
N ALA A 542 2.11 33.68 -12.91
CA ALA A 542 2.91 34.77 -12.40
C ALA A 542 2.26 35.41 -11.17
N HIS A 543 2.99 35.35 -10.06
CA HIS A 543 2.68 36.05 -8.80
C HIS A 543 3.67 37.20 -8.50
N ARG A 544 4.69 37.39 -9.37
CA ARG A 544 5.69 38.44 -9.21
C ARG A 544 5.71 39.40 -10.40
N LEU A 545 5.94 40.67 -10.07
CA LEU A 545 5.96 41.72 -11.07
C LEU A 545 7.01 41.52 -12.16
N SER A 546 8.21 41.07 -11.79
CA SER A 546 9.30 40.80 -12.72
C SER A 546 8.96 39.71 -13.75
N THR A 547 8.21 38.70 -13.36
CA THR A 547 7.74 37.62 -14.24
C THR A 547 6.65 38.13 -15.18
N ILE A 548 5.74 38.97 -14.67
CA ILE A 548 4.66 39.58 -15.46
C ILE A 548 5.21 40.56 -16.50
N GLN A 549 6.13 41.43 -16.09
CA GLN A 549 6.75 42.40 -16.99
C GLN A 549 7.65 41.76 -18.06
N GLY A 550 8.26 40.65 -17.73
CA GLY A 550 9.10 39.89 -18.66
C GLY A 550 8.31 39.04 -19.68
N ALA A 551 7.00 38.85 -19.48
CA ALA A 551 6.16 38.10 -20.38
C ALA A 551 5.75 38.93 -21.61
N GLU A 552 5.80 38.31 -22.78
CA GLU A 552 5.40 38.94 -24.04
C GLU A 552 3.88 39.14 -24.13
N LEU A 553 3.13 38.22 -23.53
CA LEU A 553 1.67 38.25 -23.44
C LEU A 553 1.22 37.93 -22.01
N ILE A 554 0.17 38.61 -21.59
CA ILE A 554 -0.47 38.38 -20.28
C ILE A 554 -1.91 37.93 -20.57
N CYS A 555 -2.33 36.86 -19.92
CA CYS A 555 -3.69 36.34 -19.97
C CYS A 555 -4.29 36.43 -18.56
N VAL A 556 -5.36 37.18 -18.40
CA VAL A 556 -6.07 37.34 -17.14
C VAL A 556 -7.21 36.36 -17.08
N VAL A 557 -7.17 35.49 -16.07
CA VAL A 557 -8.16 34.43 -15.85
C VAL A 557 -9.00 34.76 -14.63
N ASP A 558 -10.31 34.73 -14.78
CA ASP A 558 -11.27 34.83 -13.68
C ASP A 558 -12.37 33.78 -13.85
N ARG A 559 -12.67 33.05 -12.78
CA ARG A 559 -13.73 32.00 -12.73
C ARG A 559 -13.70 31.03 -13.93
N GLY A 560 -12.51 30.58 -14.31
CA GLY A 560 -12.32 29.61 -15.39
C GLY A 560 -12.45 30.18 -16.80
N GLN A 561 -12.54 31.50 -16.94
CA GLN A 561 -12.66 32.20 -18.24
C GLN A 561 -11.54 33.21 -18.43
N ILE A 562 -11.19 33.49 -19.68
CA ILE A 562 -10.26 34.58 -20.01
C ILE A 562 -11.05 35.88 -20.09
N VAL A 563 -10.67 36.86 -19.26
CA VAL A 563 -11.33 38.17 -19.23
C VAL A 563 -10.54 39.26 -19.95
N GLU A 564 -9.21 39.18 -19.94
CA GLU A 564 -8.33 40.13 -20.62
C GLU A 564 -7.11 39.42 -21.20
N THR A 565 -6.63 39.89 -22.35
CA THR A 565 -5.36 39.45 -22.94
C THR A 565 -4.68 40.66 -23.58
N GLY A 566 -3.36 40.79 -23.40
CA GLY A 566 -2.58 41.90 -23.95
C GLY A 566 -1.19 42.00 -23.32
N ARG A 567 -0.48 43.08 -23.63
CA ARG A 567 0.82 43.38 -23.01
C ARG A 567 0.64 44.17 -21.72
N HIS A 568 1.63 44.15 -20.85
CA HIS A 568 1.59 44.85 -19.57
C HIS A 568 1.14 46.37 -19.67
N PRO A 569 1.71 47.20 -20.55
CA PRO A 569 1.27 48.58 -20.66
C PRO A 569 -0.17 48.73 -21.15
N GLU A 570 -0.60 47.88 -22.09
CA GLU A 570 -1.93 47.90 -22.67
C GLU A 570 -3.01 47.56 -21.63
N LEU A 571 -2.76 46.52 -20.84
CA LEU A 571 -3.69 46.06 -19.81
C LEU A 571 -3.79 47.06 -18.64
N LEU A 572 -2.69 47.71 -18.28
CA LEU A 572 -2.72 48.81 -17.31
C LEU A 572 -3.56 50.01 -17.79
N ALA A 573 -3.38 50.40 -19.07
CA ALA A 573 -4.11 51.52 -19.66
C ALA A 573 -5.62 51.26 -19.78
N ARG A 574 -6.04 49.96 -19.93
CA ARG A 574 -7.46 49.58 -19.94
C ARG A 574 -8.17 49.73 -18.61
N GLY A 575 -7.45 49.79 -17.48
CA GLY A 575 -8.04 49.97 -16.15
C GLY A 575 -8.94 48.79 -15.70
N GLY A 576 -8.79 47.62 -16.30
CA GLY A 576 -9.62 46.43 -16.07
C GLY A 576 -9.23 45.63 -14.81
N LEU A 577 -9.52 44.31 -14.82
CA LEU A 577 -9.19 43.42 -13.73
C LEU A 577 -7.68 43.33 -13.51
N TYR A 578 -6.88 43.32 -14.59
CA TYR A 578 -5.43 43.33 -14.51
C TYR A 578 -4.90 44.52 -13.74
N ALA A 579 -5.36 45.74 -14.07
CA ALA A 579 -4.91 46.95 -13.40
C ALA A 579 -5.26 46.96 -11.91
N ARG A 580 -6.44 46.44 -11.54
CA ARG A 580 -6.84 46.28 -10.13
C ARG A 580 -5.94 45.25 -9.40
N LEU A 581 -5.67 44.08 -9.99
CA LEU A 581 -4.78 43.09 -9.39
C LEU A 581 -3.36 43.63 -9.23
N TYR A 582 -2.88 44.34 -10.25
CA TYR A 582 -1.59 45.04 -10.20
C TYR A 582 -1.52 46.04 -9.06
N ALA A 583 -2.51 46.90 -8.92
CA ALA A 583 -2.57 47.89 -7.83
C ALA A 583 -2.60 47.24 -6.44
N MET A 584 -3.35 46.16 -6.26
CA MET A 584 -3.43 45.45 -4.97
C MET A 584 -2.14 44.71 -4.59
N GLN A 585 -1.47 44.06 -5.56
CA GLN A 585 -0.32 43.21 -5.28
C GLN A 585 1.02 43.96 -5.29
N PHE A 586 1.14 45.05 -6.04
CA PHE A 586 2.42 45.68 -6.35
C PHE A 586 2.53 47.18 -6.03
N ALA A 587 1.42 47.81 -5.63
CA ALA A 587 1.44 49.23 -5.21
C ALA A 587 2.34 49.46 -3.98
N GLU A 588 2.39 48.51 -3.05
CA GLU A 588 3.24 48.60 -1.86
C GLU A 588 4.74 48.46 -2.18
N GLN A 589 5.11 47.73 -3.24
CA GLN A 589 6.51 47.58 -3.66
C GLN A 589 7.07 48.84 -4.33
N HIS A 590 6.23 49.67 -4.93
CA HIS A 590 6.66 50.97 -5.48
C HIS A 590 6.82 52.06 -4.41
N ALA A 591 6.05 51.97 -3.33
CA ALA A 591 6.16 52.92 -2.22
C ALA A 591 7.43 52.70 -1.37
N ALA A 592 8.05 51.56 -1.42
CA ALA A 592 9.28 51.21 -0.68
C ALA A 592 10.58 51.57 -1.44
N VAL A 593 10.52 52.08 -2.67
CA VAL A 593 11.68 52.39 -3.54
C VAL A 593 11.82 53.91 -3.79
N VAL A 594 10.87 54.71 -3.30
CA VAL A 594 10.93 56.18 -3.23
C VAL A 594 11.19 56.59 -1.79
#